data_a9afdd2ac7f17fab48835507bbd72706
#
_entry.id   a9afdd2ac7f17fab48835507bbd72706
#
_cell.length_a   1.000
_cell.length_b   1.000
_cell.length_c   1.000
_cell.angle_alpha   90.00
_cell.angle_beta   90.00
_cell.angle_gamma   90.00
#
_symmetry.space_group_name_H-M   'P 1'
#
loop_
_entity.id
_entity.type
_entity.pdbx_description
1 polymer ?
#
loop_
_entity_poly.entity_id
_entity_poly.type
_entity_poly.pdbx_seq_one_letter_code
_entity_poly.pdbx_strand_id
1 'polypeptide(L)'
;MIDIKVLGPGCPNCQKLEKLCREVVSENNIEAEVEKITDINRFADYGLLMTPGLVVNEKLVNSGKIPSKSDVLNWVREAVQSARSN
;
A
#
# COMPACT_ATOMS: atom_id res chain seq x y z
N MET A 1 -3.50 6.19 -12.81
CA MET A 1 -3.28 4.89 -12.15
C MET A 1 -2.81 5.09 -10.72
N ILE A 2 -3.40 4.36 -9.79
CA ILE A 2 -3.03 4.46 -8.38
C ILE A 2 -1.72 3.70 -8.16
N ASP A 3 -0.80 4.31 -7.43
CA ASP A 3 0.49 3.70 -7.12
C ASP A 3 0.45 3.18 -5.68
N ILE A 4 0.58 1.88 -5.52
CA ILE A 4 0.57 1.22 -4.21
C ILE A 4 1.91 0.54 -4.01
N LYS A 5 2.57 0.86 -2.89
CA LYS A 5 3.85 0.24 -2.54
C LYS A 5 3.75 -0.47 -1.21
N VAL A 6 4.23 -1.70 -1.18
CA VAL A 6 4.31 -2.48 0.05
C VAL A 6 5.78 -2.53 0.47
N LEU A 7 6.09 -1.93 1.60
CA LEU A 7 7.47 -1.80 2.09
C LEU A 7 7.75 -2.87 3.15
N GLY A 8 8.75 -3.68 2.89
CA GLY A 8 9.15 -4.70 3.85
C GLY A 8 10.20 -5.62 3.28
N PRO A 9 10.99 -6.29 4.14
CA PRO A 9 12.10 -7.14 3.70
C PRO A 9 11.65 -8.52 3.18
N GLY A 10 10.37 -8.74 2.95
CA GLY A 10 9.87 -10.01 2.44
C GLY A 10 9.34 -10.94 3.53
N CYS A 11 9.03 -10.41 4.71
CA CYS A 11 8.49 -11.19 5.82
C CYS A 11 7.08 -11.72 5.49
N PRO A 12 6.59 -12.73 6.24
CA PRO A 12 5.24 -13.26 6.00
C PRO A 12 4.15 -12.19 6.03
N ASN A 13 4.25 -11.22 6.95
CA ASN A 13 3.27 -10.14 7.02
C ASN A 13 3.36 -9.21 5.81
N CYS A 14 4.56 -9.01 5.28
CA CYS A 14 4.75 -8.21 4.06
C CYS A 14 4.08 -8.88 2.87
N GLN A 15 4.20 -10.19 2.78
CA GLN A 15 3.56 -10.97 1.72
C GLN A 15 2.03 -10.94 1.84
N LYS A 16 1.52 -11.03 3.06
CA LYS A 16 0.07 -10.93 3.30
C LYS A 16 -0.47 -9.58 2.90
N LEU A 17 0.25 -8.52 3.21
CA LEU A 17 -0.16 -7.16 2.85
C LEU A 17 -0.17 -6.98 1.34
N GLU A 18 0.85 -7.46 0.65
CA GLU A 18 0.89 -7.41 -0.81
C GLU A 18 -0.32 -8.12 -1.43
N LYS A 19 -0.59 -9.33 -0.96
CA LYS A 19 -1.73 -10.11 -1.45
C LYS A 19 -3.05 -9.38 -1.20
N LEU A 20 -3.20 -8.80 -0.02
CA LEU A 20 -4.39 -8.05 0.35
C LEU A 20 -4.63 -6.87 -0.59
N CYS A 21 -3.57 -6.12 -0.90
CA CYS A 21 -3.66 -4.99 -1.82
C CYS A 21 -4.06 -5.44 -3.22
N ARG A 22 -3.48 -6.52 -3.72
CA ARG A 22 -3.80 -7.05 -5.04
C ARG A 22 -5.25 -7.53 -5.11
N GLU A 23 -5.73 -8.15 -4.05
CA GLU A 23 -7.13 -8.60 -3.96
C GLU A 23 -8.10 -7.41 -3.99
N VAL A 24 -7.81 -6.36 -3.22
CA VAL A 24 -8.66 -5.18 -3.16
C VAL A 24 -8.78 -4.51 -4.52
N VAL A 25 -7.67 -4.30 -5.21
CA VAL A 25 -7.73 -3.63 -6.51
C VAL A 25 -8.41 -4.51 -7.56
N SER A 26 -8.20 -5.81 -7.50
CA SER A 26 -8.82 -6.75 -8.43
C SER A 26 -10.33 -6.84 -8.21
N GLU A 27 -10.76 -7.01 -6.96
CA GLU A 27 -12.18 -7.18 -6.62
C GLU A 27 -13.01 -5.94 -6.90
N ASN A 28 -12.38 -4.77 -6.88
CA ASN A 28 -13.08 -3.50 -7.05
C ASN A 28 -12.81 -2.83 -8.39
N ASN A 29 -12.15 -3.53 -9.30
CA ASN A 29 -11.83 -3.04 -10.65
C ASN A 29 -11.10 -1.68 -10.62
N ILE A 30 -10.16 -1.54 -9.70
CA ILE A 30 -9.37 -0.31 -9.55
C ILE A 30 -8.10 -0.43 -10.39
N GLU A 31 -7.83 0.57 -11.22
CA GLU A 31 -6.57 0.63 -11.95
C GLU A 31 -5.47 1.07 -11.00
N ALA A 32 -4.66 0.10 -10.58
CA ALA A 32 -3.58 0.37 -9.66
C ALA A 32 -2.40 -0.54 -9.95
N GLU A 33 -1.21 -0.05 -9.63
CA GLU A 33 0.01 -0.84 -9.70
C GLU A 33 0.45 -1.13 -8.27
N VAL A 34 0.66 -2.41 -7.96
CA VAL A 34 1.13 -2.83 -6.64
C VAL A 34 2.59 -3.23 -6.77
N GLU A 35 3.46 -2.52 -6.09
CA GLU A 35 4.90 -2.74 -6.13
C GLU A 35 5.40 -3.13 -4.75
N LYS A 36 6.32 -4.08 -4.71
CA LYS A 36 6.96 -4.50 -3.47
C LYS A 36 8.33 -3.84 -3.36
N ILE A 37 8.59 -3.15 -2.26
CA ILE A 37 9.87 -2.50 -2.00
C ILE A 37 10.55 -3.20 -0.83
N THR A 38 11.66 -3.86 -1.11
CA THR A 38 12.40 -4.64 -0.12
C THR A 38 13.68 -3.96 0.34
N ASP A 39 14.07 -2.87 -0.29
CA ASP A 39 15.29 -2.14 0.05
C ASP A 39 15.07 -1.29 1.30
N ILE A 40 15.73 -1.67 2.39
CA ILE A 40 15.62 -0.98 3.68
C ILE A 40 15.97 0.50 3.56
N ASN A 41 16.92 0.82 2.69
CA ASN A 41 17.36 2.21 2.52
C ASN A 41 16.25 3.12 1.98
N ARG A 42 15.27 2.55 1.29
CA ARG A 42 14.15 3.30 0.75
C ARG A 42 13.03 3.53 1.76
N PHE A 43 13.02 2.77 2.84
CA PHE A 43 11.95 2.88 3.85
C PHE A 43 11.94 4.26 4.51
N ALA A 44 13.11 4.82 4.76
CA ALA A 44 13.23 6.14 5.38
C ALA A 44 12.65 7.25 4.49
N ASP A 45 12.68 7.07 3.17
CA ASP A 45 12.14 8.03 2.22
C ASP A 45 10.65 8.25 2.41
N TYR A 46 9.97 7.25 2.97
CA TYR A 46 8.52 7.30 3.23
C TYR A 46 8.19 7.53 4.70
N GLY A 47 9.21 7.70 5.54
CA GLY A 47 9.01 7.87 6.97
C GLY A 47 8.64 6.58 7.69
N LEU A 48 8.96 5.42 7.11
CA LEU A 48 8.60 4.13 7.69
C LEU A 48 9.52 3.78 8.85
N LEU A 49 8.93 3.50 10.01
CA LEU A 49 9.66 3.08 11.20
C LEU A 49 9.48 1.60 11.51
N MET A 50 8.37 1.00 11.10
CA MET A 50 8.06 -0.41 11.36
C MET A 50 7.52 -1.08 10.11
N THR A 51 7.93 -2.32 9.84
CA THR A 51 7.44 -3.08 8.70
C THR A 51 6.34 -4.05 9.14
N PRO A 52 5.40 -4.39 8.26
CA PRO A 52 5.27 -3.90 6.88
C PRO A 52 4.69 -2.48 6.83
N GLY A 53 5.00 -1.76 5.75
CA GLY A 53 4.43 -0.44 5.51
C GLY A 53 3.61 -0.43 4.23
N LEU A 54 2.59 0.42 4.18
CA LEU A 54 1.76 0.59 3.00
C LEU A 54 1.78 2.05 2.56
N VAL A 55 2.13 2.27 1.30
CA VAL A 55 2.19 3.60 0.69
C VAL A 55 1.20 3.63 -0.46
N VAL A 56 0.34 4.64 -0.47
CA VAL A 56 -0.61 4.85 -1.56
C VAL A 56 -0.36 6.25 -2.12
N ASN A 57 -0.02 6.33 -3.41
CA ASN A 57 0.31 7.59 -4.09
C ASN A 57 1.32 8.42 -3.30
N GLU A 58 2.43 7.79 -2.92
CA GLU A 58 3.56 8.40 -2.21
C GLU A 58 3.24 8.82 -0.77
N LYS A 59 2.08 8.44 -0.25
CA LYS A 59 1.69 8.73 1.13
C LYS A 59 1.68 7.46 1.97
N LEU A 60 2.42 7.45 3.07
CA LEU A 60 2.42 6.33 4.00
C LEU A 60 1.11 6.31 4.76
N VAL A 61 0.31 5.25 4.60
CA VAL A 61 -1.01 5.14 5.23
C VAL A 61 -1.06 4.10 6.34
N ASN A 62 -0.08 3.20 6.40
CA ASN A 62 -0.04 2.15 7.40
C ASN A 62 1.40 1.73 7.67
N SER A 63 1.72 1.42 8.93
CA SER A 63 3.04 0.90 9.27
C SER A 63 2.94 -0.03 10.47
N GLY A 64 3.66 -1.15 10.39
CA GLY A 64 3.80 -2.10 11.48
C GLY A 64 2.61 -3.02 11.74
N LYS A 65 1.52 -2.88 11.00
CA LYS A 65 0.30 -3.67 11.20
C LYS A 65 -0.21 -4.21 9.88
N ILE A 66 -1.02 -5.27 9.97
CA ILE A 66 -1.78 -5.75 8.82
C ILE A 66 -3.15 -5.06 8.89
N PRO A 67 -3.47 -4.19 7.94
CA PRO A 67 -4.80 -3.56 7.93
C PRO A 67 -5.86 -4.53 7.45
N SER A 68 -7.12 -4.20 7.71
CA SER A 68 -8.23 -4.96 7.16
C SER A 68 -8.40 -4.65 5.68
N LYS A 69 -9.09 -5.51 4.97
CA LYS A 69 -9.43 -5.28 3.55
C LYS A 69 -10.22 -3.97 3.41
N SER A 70 -11.11 -3.70 4.35
CA SER A 70 -11.90 -2.48 4.38
C SER A 70 -11.02 -1.22 4.50
N ASP A 71 -10.00 -1.28 5.36
CA ASP A 71 -9.07 -0.15 5.52
C ASP A 71 -8.31 0.13 4.23
N VAL A 72 -7.79 -0.92 3.61
CA VAL A 72 -7.05 -0.79 2.34
C VAL A 72 -7.96 -0.19 1.27
N LEU A 73 -9.18 -0.69 1.17
CA LEU A 73 -10.14 -0.19 0.19
C LEU A 73 -10.44 1.30 0.39
N ASN A 74 -10.60 1.73 1.64
CA ASN A 74 -10.85 3.14 1.95
C ASN A 74 -9.69 4.03 1.51
N TRP A 75 -8.46 3.63 1.80
CA TRP A 75 -7.29 4.42 1.40
C TRP A 75 -7.16 4.52 -0.12
N VAL A 76 -7.41 3.40 -0.82
CA VAL A 76 -7.32 3.38 -2.28
C VAL A 76 -8.43 4.22 -2.90
N ARG A 77 -9.65 4.15 -2.35
CA ARG A 77 -10.77 4.99 -2.83
C ARG A 77 -10.50 6.47 -2.62
N GLU A 78 -9.92 6.85 -1.49
CA GLU A 78 -9.54 8.24 -1.23
C GLU A 78 -8.52 8.70 -2.27
N ALA A 79 -7.56 7.86 -2.62
CA ALA A 79 -6.56 8.19 -3.63
C ALA A 79 -7.20 8.39 -5.00
N VAL A 80 -8.17 7.55 -5.36
CA VAL A 80 -8.91 7.69 -6.62
C VAL A 80 -9.68 9.02 -6.64
N GLN A 81 -10.36 9.36 -5.55
CA GLN A 81 -11.10 10.60 -5.45
C GLN A 81 -10.19 11.83 -5.54
N SER A 82 -9.04 11.79 -4.87
CA SER A 82 -8.06 12.87 -4.95
C SER A 82 -7.58 13.09 -6.37
N ALA A 83 -7.34 12.02 -7.12
CA ALA A 83 -6.92 12.12 -8.51
C ALA A 83 -8.00 12.74 -9.39
N ARG A 84 -9.28 12.52 -9.05
CA ARG A 84 -10.41 13.07 -9.80
C ARG A 84 -10.71 14.53 -9.45
N SER A 85 -10.28 14.96 -8.28
CA SER A 85 -10.57 16.31 -7.77
C SER A 85 -9.73 17.40 -8.45
N ASN A 86 -8.74 17.01 -9.20
CA ASN A 86 -7.82 17.96 -9.84
C ASN A 86 -8.27 18.33 -11.26
#